data_6948ec4c73b3e86865853e43bc41dfe7
#
_entry.id   6948ec4c73b3e86865853e43bc41dfe7
#
_cell.length_a   1.000
_cell.length_b   1.000
_cell.length_c   1.000
_cell.angle_alpha   90.00
_cell.angle_beta   90.00
_cell.angle_gamma   90.00
#
_symmetry.space_group_name_H-M   'P 1'
#
loop_
_entity.id
_entity.type
_entity.pdbx_description
1 polymer ?
#
loop_
_entity_poly.entity_id
_entity_poly.type
_entity_poly.pdbx_seq_one_letter_code
_entity_poly.pdbx_strand_id
1 'polypeptide(L)'
;MEQPLYTTLKVNNEIELCEISDLNCKQLIERELLKARISYYIRWPKPSLFKRNKNTCIICVHEDARALAEDVVRSISDEQGYQIKFIMRKSTNQYF
;
A
#
# COMPACT_ATOMS: atom_id res chain seq x y z
N MET A 1 19.72 10.71 10.71
CA MET A 1 18.81 11.16 10.31
C MET A 1 17.92 10.33 9.73
N GLU A 2 16.96 10.37 9.87
CA GLU A 2 16.13 9.55 9.40
C GLU A 2 15.41 10.03 8.36
N GLN A 3 15.04 9.35 7.52
CA GLN A 3 14.23 9.84 6.59
C GLN A 3 12.87 9.57 6.76
N PRO A 4 12.01 10.28 6.21
CA PRO A 4 10.60 10.10 6.35
C PRO A 4 10.27 8.79 5.81
N LEU A 5 9.30 8.18 6.34
CA LEU A 5 8.94 6.90 5.96
C LEU A 5 8.57 6.73 4.53
N TYR A 6 7.96 7.66 3.91
CA TYR A 6 7.55 7.46 2.60
C TYR A 6 8.30 8.15 1.54
N THR A 7 9.37 8.73 1.84
CA THR A 7 10.02 9.47 0.93
C THR A 7 10.83 8.73 0.05
N THR A 8 11.08 9.08 -1.01
CA THR A 8 12.01 8.51 -1.76
C THR A 8 12.05 7.11 -1.94
N LEU A 9 11.04 6.55 -1.94
CA LEU A 9 11.07 5.22 -2.11
C LEU A 9 11.25 4.90 -3.51
N LYS A 10 11.79 5.68 -4.29
CA LYS A 10 11.93 5.43 -5.54
C LYS A 10 12.74 4.30 -5.78
N VAL A 11 12.78 3.41 -5.11
CA VAL A 11 13.61 2.40 -5.27
C VAL A 11 13.12 1.29 -6.03
N ASN A 12 13.86 0.46 -6.43
CA ASN A 12 13.47 -0.61 -7.14
C ASN A 12 12.97 -1.77 -6.41
N ASN A 13 12.97 -1.76 -5.13
CA ASN A 13 12.51 -2.90 -4.35
C ASN A 13 11.16 -2.67 -3.77
N GLU A 14 10.35 -1.88 -4.45
CA GLU A 14 9.06 -1.60 -3.95
C GLU A 14 8.07 -2.63 -4.44
N ILE A 15 7.18 -3.06 -3.59
CA ILE A 15 6.16 -4.05 -3.90
C ILE A 15 4.80 -3.39 -3.78
N GLU A 16 3.95 -3.57 -4.77
CA GLU A 16 2.60 -3.09 -4.69
C GLU A 16 1.85 -4.13 -3.88
N LEU A 17 1.57 -3.83 -2.66
CA LEU A 17 0.99 -4.79 -1.75
C LEU A 17 -0.50 -5.01 -2.00
N CYS A 18 -1.26 -3.99 -2.02
CA CYS A 18 -2.70 -4.14 -2.15
C CYS A 18 -3.37 -2.87 -2.67
N GLU A 19 -4.58 -3.04 -3.14
CA GLU A 19 -5.33 -1.95 -3.66
C GLU A 19 -6.56 -1.79 -2.80
N ILE A 20 -6.89 -0.58 -2.40
CA ILE A 20 -7.98 -0.31 -1.49
C ILE A 20 -8.82 0.81 -2.00
N SER A 21 -10.13 0.68 -1.86
CA SER A 21 -11.03 1.74 -2.28
C SER A 21 -11.74 2.40 -1.12
N ASP A 22 -11.58 1.87 0.07
CA ASP A 22 -12.29 2.39 1.23
C ASP A 22 -11.32 3.21 2.05
N LEU A 23 -11.60 4.49 2.24
CA LEU A 23 -10.69 5.33 2.97
C LEU A 23 -10.55 4.98 4.43
N ASN A 24 -11.59 4.42 5.04
CA ASN A 24 -11.45 4.01 6.43
C ASN A 24 -10.50 2.82 6.52
N CYS A 25 -10.58 1.92 5.55
CA CYS A 25 -9.68 0.80 5.53
C CYS A 25 -8.26 1.28 5.31
N LYS A 26 -8.08 2.26 4.43
CA LYS A 26 -6.78 2.79 4.16
C LYS A 26 -6.17 3.37 5.42
N GLN A 27 -6.94 4.13 6.16
CA GLN A 27 -6.40 4.75 7.37
C GLN A 27 -6.03 3.70 8.40
N LEU A 28 -6.81 2.66 8.50
CA LEU A 28 -6.52 1.61 9.45
C LEU A 28 -5.24 0.89 9.04
N ILE A 29 -5.07 0.60 7.78
CA ILE A 29 -3.87 -0.07 7.32
C ILE A 29 -2.66 0.80 7.58
N GLU A 30 -2.78 2.10 7.31
CA GLU A 30 -1.64 2.99 7.53
C GLU A 30 -1.25 2.98 9.01
N ARG A 31 -2.26 3.00 9.89
CA ARG A 31 -1.95 3.02 11.28
C ARG A 31 -1.29 1.73 11.73
N GLU A 32 -1.78 0.60 11.26
CA GLU A 32 -1.22 -0.67 11.69
C GLU A 32 0.16 -0.90 11.09
N LEU A 33 0.41 -0.43 9.89
CA LEU A 33 1.75 -0.55 9.33
C LEU A 33 2.73 0.31 10.11
N LEU A 34 2.29 1.48 10.53
CA LEU A 34 3.19 2.32 11.31
C LEU A 34 3.46 1.70 12.68
N LYS A 35 2.46 1.06 13.26
CA LYS A 35 2.67 0.43 14.53
C LYS A 35 3.68 -0.70 14.39
N ALA A 36 3.71 -1.36 13.27
CA ALA A 36 4.64 -2.44 13.04
C ALA A 36 5.97 -1.91 12.51
N ARG A 37 6.08 -0.58 12.41
CA ARG A 37 7.30 0.03 11.95
C ARG A 37 7.63 -0.35 10.52
N ILE A 38 6.64 -0.45 9.69
CA ILE A 38 6.83 -0.75 8.30
C ILE A 38 6.64 0.52 7.50
N SER A 39 7.61 0.90 6.71
CA SER A 39 7.51 2.06 5.87
C SER A 39 6.63 1.72 4.70
N TYR A 40 5.84 2.64 4.24
CA TYR A 40 4.95 2.39 3.14
C TYR A 40 4.82 3.63 2.27
N TYR A 41 4.22 3.46 1.11
CA TYR A 41 4.06 4.54 0.18
C TYR A 41 2.70 4.37 -0.46
N ILE A 42 1.94 5.40 -0.62
CA ILE A 42 0.62 5.35 -1.22
C ILE A 42 0.70 5.86 -2.63
N ARG A 43 0.17 5.08 -3.57
CA ARG A 43 0.16 5.48 -4.91
C ARG A 43 -1.25 5.68 -5.36
N TRP A 44 -1.56 6.77 -5.95
CA TRP A 44 -2.90 7.06 -6.42
C TRP A 44 -2.89 6.92 -7.93
N PRO A 45 -3.53 5.88 -8.44
CA PRO A 45 -3.51 5.67 -9.88
C PRO A 45 -4.18 6.81 -10.60
N LYS A 46 -3.74 7.15 -11.77
CA LYS A 46 -4.35 8.19 -12.48
C LYS A 46 -5.68 7.78 -12.96
N PRO A 47 -6.65 8.57 -12.89
CA PRO A 47 -7.98 8.20 -13.29
C PRO A 47 -8.02 8.12 -14.79
N SER A 48 -8.71 7.18 -15.33
CA SER A 48 -8.81 7.09 -16.70
C SER A 48 -10.13 7.65 -17.10
N LEU A 49 -10.36 7.88 -18.34
CA LEU A 49 -11.61 8.42 -18.74
C LEU A 49 -12.76 7.55 -18.38
N PHE A 50 -12.58 6.29 -18.34
CA PHE A 50 -13.66 5.44 -18.01
C PHE A 50 -13.71 5.01 -16.58
N LYS A 51 -12.76 5.37 -15.78
CA LYS A 51 -12.79 4.97 -14.45
C LYS A 51 -13.32 5.96 -13.60
N ARG A 52 -13.98 5.63 -12.66
CA ARG A 52 -14.46 6.54 -11.78
C ARG A 52 -14.07 6.35 -10.42
N ASN A 53 -13.27 5.42 -9.98
CA ASN A 53 -12.91 5.19 -8.62
C ASN A 53 -11.91 6.16 -8.19
N LYS A 54 -12.30 7.29 -7.78
CA LYS A 54 -11.38 8.24 -7.30
C LYS A 54 -10.77 7.94 -6.01
N ASN A 55 -11.28 7.08 -5.20
CA ASN A 55 -10.69 6.80 -3.90
C ASN A 55 -9.83 5.56 -3.88
N THR A 56 -9.56 5.00 -5.01
CA THR A 56 -8.76 3.79 -5.03
C THR A 56 -7.29 4.14 -4.91
N CYS A 57 -6.59 3.46 -4.06
CA CYS A 57 -5.16 3.68 -3.94
C CYS A 57 -4.44 2.37 -3.80
N ILE A 58 -3.15 2.38 -4.02
CA ILE A 58 -2.32 1.20 -3.92
C ILE A 58 -1.31 1.44 -2.82
N ILE A 59 -1.20 0.50 -1.91
CA ILE A 59 -0.24 0.64 -0.84
C ILE A 59 0.99 -0.15 -1.22
N CYS A 60 2.14 0.47 -1.19
CA CYS A 60 3.37 -0.15 -1.57
C CYS A 60 4.31 -0.22 -0.38
N VAL A 61 5.09 -1.26 -0.30
CA VAL A 61 6.05 -1.39 0.79
C VAL A 61 7.34 -1.92 0.21
N HIS A 62 8.40 -1.86 0.98
CA HIS A 62 9.66 -2.36 0.52
C HIS A 62 9.59 -3.88 0.48
N GLU A 63 10.29 -4.47 -0.44
CA GLU A 63 10.26 -5.89 -0.61
C GLU A 63 10.61 -6.64 0.65
N ASP A 64 11.54 -6.13 1.43
CA ASP A 64 11.95 -6.79 2.65
C ASP A 64 10.84 -6.88 3.67
N ALA A 65 9.88 -5.99 3.61
CA ALA A 65 8.80 -6.01 4.58
C ALA A 65 7.55 -6.66 4.02
N ARG A 66 7.64 -7.25 2.84
CA ARG A 66 6.45 -7.77 2.21
C ARG A 66 5.68 -8.76 3.05
N ALA A 67 6.36 -9.74 3.61
CA ALA A 67 5.66 -10.77 4.36
C ALA A 67 4.98 -10.22 5.59
N LEU A 68 5.67 -9.36 6.31
CA LEU A 68 5.11 -8.80 7.51
C LEU A 68 3.96 -7.87 7.16
N ALA A 69 4.10 -7.08 6.11
CA ALA A 69 3.04 -6.17 5.72
C ALA A 69 1.82 -6.97 5.26
N GLU A 70 2.03 -8.05 4.57
CA GLU A 70 0.94 -8.86 4.13
C GLU A 70 0.17 -9.42 5.33
N ASP A 71 0.87 -9.84 6.35
CA ASP A 71 0.20 -10.35 7.54
C ASP A 71 -0.63 -9.28 8.21
N VAL A 72 -0.11 -8.07 8.28
CA VAL A 72 -0.83 -6.97 8.90
C VAL A 72 -2.12 -6.71 8.14
N VAL A 73 -2.05 -6.65 6.81
CA VAL A 73 -3.20 -6.32 6.02
C VAL A 73 -4.21 -7.47 6.03
N ARG A 74 -3.75 -8.70 6.04
CA ARG A 74 -4.67 -9.81 6.08
C ARG A 74 -5.42 -9.85 7.38
N SER A 75 -4.77 -9.50 8.47
CA SER A 75 -5.45 -9.46 9.75
C SER A 75 -6.55 -8.42 9.73
N ILE A 76 -6.29 -7.29 9.12
CA ILE A 76 -7.30 -6.26 9.06
C ILE A 76 -8.46 -6.72 8.21
N SER A 77 -8.18 -7.36 7.09
CA SER A 77 -9.23 -7.83 6.23
C SER A 77 -10.10 -8.85 6.97
N ASP A 78 -9.46 -9.76 7.68
CA ASP A 78 -10.21 -10.78 8.38
C ASP A 78 -11.00 -10.24 9.55
N GLU A 79 -10.40 -9.36 10.31
CA GLU A 79 -11.08 -8.87 11.48
C GLU A 79 -12.13 -7.83 11.19
N GLN A 80 -11.93 -7.00 10.23
CA GLN A 80 -12.86 -5.93 9.97
C GLN A 80 -13.77 -6.22 8.79
N GLY A 81 -13.50 -7.26 8.06
CA GLY A 81 -14.36 -7.59 6.94
C GLY A 81 -14.17 -6.73 5.71
N TYR A 82 -13.07 -6.00 5.63
CA TYR A 82 -12.86 -5.19 4.46
C TYR A 82 -12.45 -6.05 3.28
N GLN A 83 -12.85 -5.64 2.10
CA GLN A 83 -12.46 -6.36 0.94
C GLN A 83 -11.23 -5.70 0.39
N ILE A 84 -10.12 -6.33 0.49
CA ILE A 84 -8.85 -5.77 0.07
C ILE A 84 -8.30 -6.61 -1.06
N LYS A 85 -7.92 -5.94 -2.16
CA LYS A 85 -7.42 -6.68 -3.28
C LYS A 85 -5.91 -6.76 -3.18
N PHE A 86 -5.37 -7.91 -2.94
CA PHE A 86 -3.93 -8.07 -2.82
C PHE A 86 -3.30 -8.15 -4.19
N ILE A 87 -2.27 -7.38 -4.43
CA ILE A 87 -1.59 -7.36 -5.69
C ILE A 87 -0.29 -8.13 -5.59
N MET A 88 0.49 -7.84 -4.59
CA MET A 88 1.73 -8.55 -4.29
C MET A 88 2.66 -8.66 -5.50
N ARG A 89 2.87 -7.56 -6.15
CA ARG A 89 3.68 -7.57 -7.33
C ARG A 89 4.73 -6.47 -7.29
N LYS A 90 5.86 -6.67 -7.89
CA LYS A 90 6.86 -5.66 -7.88
C LYS A 90 6.37 -4.46 -8.61
N SER A 91 6.70 -3.32 -8.10
CA SER A 91 6.24 -2.10 -8.70
C SER A 91 7.11 -1.82 -9.90
N THR A 92 6.54 -1.34 -10.96
CA THR A 92 7.34 -1.05 -12.06
C THR A 92 7.35 0.36 -12.22
N ASN A 93 8.22 1.04 -11.69
CA ASN A 93 8.23 2.41 -11.79
C ASN A 93 9.14 2.89 -12.69
N GLN A 94 9.45 2.36 -13.66
CA GLN A 94 10.32 2.85 -14.45
C GLN A 94 9.82 3.77 -15.33
N TYR A 95 8.79 4.21 -15.25
CA TYR A 95 8.30 5.08 -16.13
C TYR A 95 8.71 6.37 -15.82
N PHE A 96 9.54 6.56 -15.32
CA PHE A 96 9.79 7.82 -14.99
C PHE A 96 10.91 7.98 -15.57
#